data_1832a35e40990326f7a1ded9d0fc5679
#
_entry.id   1832a35e40990326f7a1ded9d0fc5679
#
_cell.length_a   1.000
_cell.length_b   1.000
_cell.length_c   1.000
_cell.angle_alpha   90.00
_cell.angle_beta   90.00
_cell.angle_gamma   90.00
#
_symmetry.space_group_name_H-M   'P 1'
#
loop_
_entity.id
_entity.type
_entity.pdbx_description
1 polymer ?
#
loop_
_entity_poly.entity_id
_entity_poly.type
_entity_poly.pdbx_seq_one_letter_code
_entity_poly.pdbx_strand_id
1 'polypeptide(L)'
;MWAWGDHPPTTEAAAVGIKFYDRDGRQFIPTGGTTADIDRIDLSGRDSLLEQVEIVTMCDIDNPMYGPVGASFIFGPQKGADEAMVLQLDEGIRNLSRVIAQATGTDISQVPGTGAAGAMGAGMIAFFGSRLQMGIQTVLDTVRFDEIIGDADYILTGEGKLDSQSLRGKVVIGIAERAKKQAKSVIAVVGGADDDEIGKAYDMGVTAVFPINRLPQDFSVSRHRSQENLAYTADNIIRLIKAGQGEH
;
A
#
# COMPACT_ATOMS: atom_id res chain seq x y z
N MET A 1 19.46 11.27 6.83
CA MET A 1 19.45 10.15 7.81
C MET A 1 18.47 9.12 7.28
N TRP A 2 18.96 7.96 6.94
CA TRP A 2 18.20 6.90 6.28
C TRP A 2 17.30 6.20 7.26
N ALA A 3 15.99 6.26 7.09
CA ALA A 3 15.05 5.42 7.83
C ALA A 3 15.33 3.92 7.62
N TRP A 4 16.03 3.59 6.57
CA TRP A 4 16.49 2.24 6.21
C TRP A 4 17.71 1.75 6.97
N GLY A 5 18.59 2.66 7.39
CA GLY A 5 19.80 2.33 8.13
C GLY A 5 19.52 2.00 9.59
N ASP A 6 18.44 2.57 10.11
CA ASP A 6 18.19 2.52 11.55
C ASP A 6 17.26 1.36 11.97
N HIS A 7 16.35 0.87 11.09
CA HIS A 7 15.35 -0.16 11.44
C HIS A 7 15.00 -1.07 10.26
N PRO A 8 15.84 -2.06 9.91
CA PRO A 8 15.38 -3.18 9.06
C PRO A 8 14.39 -4.05 9.85
N PRO A 9 13.62 -4.93 9.20
CA PRO A 9 12.68 -5.84 9.86
C PRO A 9 13.35 -6.74 10.92
N THR A 10 14.64 -6.71 11.01
CA THR A 10 15.50 -7.45 11.90
C THR A 10 15.49 -6.95 13.35
N THR A 11 15.23 -5.66 13.57
CA THR A 11 15.10 -5.09 14.93
C THR A 11 13.81 -5.58 15.58
N GLU A 12 12.69 -5.51 14.88
CA GLU A 12 11.39 -6.00 15.33
C GLU A 12 11.41 -7.52 15.51
N ALA A 13 12.06 -8.23 14.60
CA ALA A 13 12.26 -9.68 14.71
C ALA A 13 13.07 -10.05 15.96
N ALA A 14 14.13 -9.30 16.26
CA ALA A 14 14.92 -9.51 17.48
C ALA A 14 14.10 -9.27 18.76
N ALA A 15 13.19 -8.29 18.74
CA ALA A 15 12.31 -8.00 19.87
C ALA A 15 11.34 -9.15 20.20
N VAL A 16 10.99 -9.99 19.21
CA VAL A 16 10.15 -11.18 19.39
C VAL A 16 10.96 -12.48 19.49
N GLY A 17 12.25 -12.37 19.79
CA GLY A 17 13.12 -13.50 20.13
C GLY A 17 13.86 -14.16 18.97
N ILE A 18 13.76 -13.63 17.75
CA ILE A 18 14.48 -14.13 16.57
C ILE A 18 15.92 -13.63 16.60
N LYS A 19 16.86 -14.47 16.23
CA LYS A 19 18.30 -14.16 16.29
C LYS A 19 18.93 -14.23 14.90
N PHE A 20 19.85 -13.31 14.65
CA PHE A 20 20.63 -13.24 13.42
C PHE A 20 22.11 -13.48 13.73
N TYR A 21 22.76 -14.26 12.88
CA TYR A 21 24.16 -14.63 13.04
C TYR A 21 24.94 -14.33 11.75
N ASP A 22 26.16 -13.85 11.93
CA ASP A 22 27.14 -13.70 10.84
C ASP A 22 27.84 -15.04 10.53
N ARG A 23 28.75 -15.00 9.54
CA ARG A 23 29.54 -16.18 9.11
C ARG A 23 30.47 -16.72 10.19
N ASP A 24 30.86 -15.88 11.16
CA ASP A 24 31.68 -16.27 12.31
C ASP A 24 30.83 -16.85 13.46
N GLY A 25 29.53 -16.92 13.28
CA GLY A 25 28.57 -17.39 14.29
C GLY A 25 28.28 -16.37 15.42
N ARG A 26 28.64 -15.11 15.22
CA ARG A 26 28.36 -14.05 16.19
C ARG A 26 26.95 -13.54 15.98
N GLN A 27 26.21 -13.43 17.08
CA GLN A 27 24.89 -12.81 17.07
C GLN A 27 25.01 -11.28 16.91
N PHE A 28 24.18 -10.69 16.04
CA PHE A 28 24.10 -9.24 15.85
C PHE A 28 22.69 -8.84 15.46
N ILE A 29 22.40 -7.55 15.49
CA ILE A 29 21.16 -6.96 14.92
C ILE A 29 21.55 -6.32 13.59
N PRO A 30 21.11 -6.89 12.46
CA PRO A 30 21.42 -6.34 11.14
C PRO A 30 20.81 -4.96 10.92
N THR A 31 21.54 -4.12 10.22
CA THR A 31 21.08 -2.83 9.66
C THR A 31 20.97 -2.94 8.16
N GLY A 32 20.41 -1.94 7.48
CA GLY A 32 20.34 -1.92 6.02
C GLY A 32 21.70 -2.17 5.35
N GLY A 33 22.78 -1.60 5.91
CA GLY A 33 24.13 -1.79 5.41
C GLY A 33 24.78 -3.14 5.75
N THR A 34 24.24 -3.89 6.70
CA THR A 34 24.81 -5.16 7.16
C THR A 34 23.91 -6.38 6.93
N THR A 35 22.81 -6.20 6.17
CA THR A 35 21.95 -7.33 5.76
C THR A 35 22.70 -8.38 4.91
N ALA A 36 23.73 -7.95 4.18
CA ALA A 36 24.60 -8.84 3.42
C ALA A 36 25.44 -9.77 4.29
N ASP A 37 25.68 -9.42 5.55
CA ASP A 37 26.50 -10.19 6.50
C ASP A 37 25.73 -11.30 7.19
N ILE A 38 24.38 -11.33 7.04
CA ILE A 38 23.55 -12.38 7.65
C ILE A 38 23.87 -13.74 7.00
N ASP A 39 24.32 -14.68 7.81
CA ASP A 39 24.53 -16.06 7.36
C ASP A 39 23.39 -16.98 7.76
N ARG A 40 22.82 -16.79 8.98
CA ARG A 40 21.78 -17.64 9.52
C ARG A 40 20.77 -16.86 10.37
N ILE A 41 19.51 -17.25 10.25
CA ILE A 41 18.40 -16.80 11.10
C ILE A 41 17.96 -17.98 11.99
N ASP A 42 17.80 -17.71 13.28
CA ASP A 42 17.32 -18.67 14.24
C ASP A 42 15.93 -18.25 14.75
N LEU A 43 14.93 -19.02 14.39
CA LEU A 43 13.52 -18.81 14.75
C LEU A 43 13.12 -19.51 16.04
N SER A 44 13.99 -20.30 16.69
CA SER A 44 13.66 -21.16 17.84
C SER A 44 13.20 -20.37 19.07
N GLY A 45 13.62 -19.11 19.18
CA GLY A 45 13.23 -18.21 20.26
C GLY A 45 12.01 -17.35 19.97
N ARG A 46 11.35 -17.53 18.81
CA ARG A 46 10.18 -16.73 18.40
C ARG A 46 9.06 -16.88 19.44
N ASP A 47 8.50 -15.73 19.84
CA ASP A 47 7.43 -15.71 20.85
C ASP A 47 6.20 -16.49 20.35
N SER A 48 5.77 -17.47 21.14
CA SER A 48 4.62 -18.32 20.82
C SER A 48 3.29 -17.58 20.85
N LEU A 49 3.20 -16.39 21.42
CA LEU A 49 2.01 -15.53 21.34
C LEU A 49 1.68 -15.14 19.90
N LEU A 50 2.68 -15.07 19.01
CA LEU A 50 2.47 -14.77 17.60
C LEU A 50 1.65 -15.85 16.86
N GLU A 51 1.54 -17.05 17.41
CA GLU A 51 0.69 -18.12 16.85
C GLU A 51 -0.79 -18.00 17.28
N GLN A 52 -1.06 -17.16 18.28
CA GLN A 52 -2.39 -16.99 18.87
C GLN A 52 -3.11 -15.73 18.36
N VAL A 53 -2.45 -14.93 17.52
CA VAL A 53 -2.97 -13.67 17.00
C VAL A 53 -2.94 -13.67 15.49
N GLU A 54 -3.96 -13.12 14.87
CA GLU A 54 -3.95 -12.79 13.44
C GLU A 54 -3.35 -11.39 13.26
N ILE A 55 -2.28 -11.31 12.47
CA ILE A 55 -1.62 -10.04 12.13
C ILE A 55 -1.89 -9.72 10.67
N VAL A 56 -2.48 -8.56 10.42
CA VAL A 56 -2.69 -8.02 9.08
C VAL A 56 -1.85 -6.76 8.93
N THR A 57 -0.94 -6.77 7.98
CA THR A 57 -0.10 -5.61 7.67
C THR A 57 -0.67 -4.87 6.47
N MET A 58 -1.09 -3.62 6.68
CA MET A 58 -1.54 -2.75 5.59
C MET A 58 -0.34 -2.33 4.73
N CYS A 59 -0.41 -2.64 3.44
CA CYS A 59 0.65 -2.36 2.48
C CYS A 59 0.04 -1.91 1.15
N ASP A 60 0.28 -0.65 0.78
CA ASP A 60 -0.30 -0.03 -0.43
C ASP A 60 0.67 -0.02 -1.63
N ILE A 61 1.69 -0.87 -1.59
CA ILE A 61 2.63 -1.07 -2.69
C ILE A 61 2.74 -2.55 -3.03
N ASP A 62 3.13 -2.84 -4.25
CA ASP A 62 3.26 -4.20 -4.80
C ASP A 62 4.73 -4.59 -5.10
N ASN A 63 5.68 -3.73 -4.75
CA ASN A 63 7.11 -3.94 -5.02
C ASN A 63 7.65 -5.19 -4.32
N PRO A 64 8.41 -6.05 -5.03
CA PRO A 64 9.09 -7.20 -4.43
C PRO A 64 10.26 -6.76 -3.56
N MET A 65 10.91 -7.71 -2.89
CA MET A 65 12.04 -7.41 -2.01
C MET A 65 13.18 -6.69 -2.73
N TYR A 66 13.65 -7.22 -3.84
CA TYR A 66 14.85 -6.77 -4.55
C TYR A 66 14.66 -6.74 -6.08
N GLY A 67 15.66 -6.23 -6.78
CA GLY A 67 15.69 -6.10 -8.22
C GLY A 67 15.23 -4.72 -8.71
N PRO A 68 15.14 -4.49 -10.04
CA PRO A 68 14.92 -3.15 -10.62
C PRO A 68 13.63 -2.46 -10.17
N VAL A 69 12.63 -3.24 -9.78
CA VAL A 69 11.36 -2.74 -9.22
C VAL A 69 11.24 -3.04 -7.71
N GLY A 70 12.32 -3.50 -7.09
CA GLY A 70 12.38 -3.81 -5.67
C GLY A 70 12.62 -2.59 -4.78
N ALA A 71 12.70 -2.87 -3.50
CA ALA A 71 12.76 -1.87 -2.44
C ALA A 71 13.87 -0.82 -2.63
N SER A 72 15.11 -1.27 -2.86
CA SER A 72 16.27 -0.39 -2.92
C SER A 72 16.25 0.51 -4.14
N PHE A 73 15.91 -0.01 -5.32
CA PHE A 73 15.88 0.76 -6.56
C PHE A 73 14.76 1.80 -6.59
N ILE A 74 13.58 1.45 -6.09
CA ILE A 74 12.40 2.34 -6.17
C ILE A 74 12.43 3.40 -5.06
N PHE A 75 12.79 3.02 -3.83
CA PHE A 75 12.65 3.91 -2.67
C PHE A 75 13.98 4.46 -2.14
N GLY A 76 15.11 3.87 -2.53
CA GLY A 76 16.44 4.29 -2.10
C GLY A 76 16.79 5.72 -2.50
N PRO A 77 16.68 6.11 -3.80
CA PRO A 77 17.10 7.42 -4.27
C PRO A 77 16.40 8.59 -3.56
N GLN A 78 15.09 8.53 -3.37
CA GLN A 78 14.33 9.57 -2.68
C GLN A 78 14.72 9.73 -1.20
N LYS A 79 15.41 8.73 -0.64
CA LYS A 79 15.93 8.74 0.73
C LYS A 79 17.42 9.07 0.80
N GLY A 80 18.02 9.48 -0.32
CA GLY A 80 19.39 9.95 -0.41
C GLY A 80 20.43 8.89 -0.76
N ALA A 81 20.02 7.67 -1.23
CA ALA A 81 20.98 6.71 -1.74
C ALA A 81 21.52 7.13 -3.11
N ASP A 82 22.81 7.08 -3.25
CA ASP A 82 23.46 7.07 -4.55
C ASP A 82 23.38 5.67 -5.21
N GLU A 83 23.82 5.58 -6.46
CA GLU A 83 23.75 4.33 -7.23
C GLU A 83 24.54 3.18 -6.56
N ALA A 84 25.69 3.46 -5.96
CA ALA A 84 26.49 2.44 -5.30
C ALA A 84 25.78 1.92 -4.02
N MET A 85 25.18 2.82 -3.26
CA MET A 85 24.36 2.46 -2.09
C MET A 85 23.14 1.64 -2.47
N VAL A 86 22.45 2.00 -3.56
CA VAL A 86 21.29 1.24 -4.06
C VAL A 86 21.69 -0.20 -4.38
N LEU A 87 22.79 -0.39 -5.10
CA LEU A 87 23.30 -1.72 -5.43
C LEU A 87 23.69 -2.52 -4.18
N GLN A 88 24.39 -1.90 -3.23
CA GLN A 88 24.77 -2.54 -1.97
C GLN A 88 23.54 -2.98 -1.16
N LEU A 89 22.54 -2.12 -1.07
CA LEU A 89 21.31 -2.41 -0.34
C LEU A 89 20.50 -3.51 -1.02
N ASP A 90 20.42 -3.50 -2.36
CA ASP A 90 19.70 -4.55 -3.11
C ASP A 90 20.36 -5.93 -2.90
N GLU A 91 21.69 -5.99 -2.93
CA GLU A 91 22.42 -7.23 -2.64
C GLU A 91 22.20 -7.69 -1.19
N GLY A 92 22.19 -6.77 -0.23
CA GLY A 92 21.86 -7.06 1.17
C GLY A 92 20.44 -7.64 1.33
N ILE A 93 19.45 -7.04 0.66
CA ILE A 93 18.06 -7.54 0.70
C ILE A 93 17.96 -8.89 -0.02
N ARG A 94 18.69 -9.10 -1.09
CA ARG A 94 18.77 -10.40 -1.79
C ARG A 94 19.33 -11.49 -0.88
N ASN A 95 20.39 -11.17 -0.12
CA ASN A 95 20.91 -12.09 0.90
C ASN A 95 19.89 -12.36 2.00
N LEU A 96 19.23 -11.31 2.53
CA LEU A 96 18.17 -11.44 3.54
C LEU A 96 17.06 -12.37 3.04
N SER A 97 16.62 -12.22 1.79
CA SER A 97 15.62 -13.11 1.18
C SER A 97 16.07 -14.57 1.16
N ARG A 98 17.32 -14.81 0.78
CA ARG A 98 17.91 -16.17 0.76
C ARG A 98 17.89 -16.81 2.14
N VAL A 99 18.34 -16.10 3.17
CA VAL A 99 18.38 -16.66 4.55
C VAL A 99 16.99 -16.78 5.16
N ILE A 100 16.04 -15.92 4.82
CA ILE A 100 14.61 -16.09 5.18
C ILE A 100 14.09 -17.40 4.58
N ALA A 101 14.30 -17.63 3.28
CA ALA A 101 13.84 -18.84 2.61
C ALA A 101 14.45 -20.11 3.25
N GLN A 102 15.73 -20.06 3.63
CA GLN A 102 16.38 -21.16 4.34
C GLN A 102 15.79 -21.41 5.74
N ALA A 103 15.47 -20.37 6.50
CA ALA A 103 14.96 -20.49 7.85
C ALA A 103 13.46 -20.88 7.89
N THR A 104 12.66 -20.43 6.95
CA THR A 104 11.20 -20.64 6.92
C THR A 104 10.75 -21.76 5.95
N GLY A 105 11.63 -22.19 5.04
CA GLY A 105 11.28 -23.13 3.97
C GLY A 105 10.49 -22.50 2.80
N THR A 106 10.26 -21.18 2.81
CA THR A 106 9.42 -20.51 1.81
C THR A 106 10.13 -19.30 1.22
N ASP A 107 10.20 -19.22 -0.11
CA ASP A 107 10.65 -18.01 -0.80
C ASP A 107 9.50 -17.02 -0.96
N ILE A 108 9.67 -15.88 -0.32
CA ILE A 108 8.70 -14.76 -0.35
C ILE A 108 9.21 -13.54 -1.12
N SER A 109 10.35 -13.67 -1.80
CA SER A 109 11.05 -12.55 -2.42
C SER A 109 10.23 -11.78 -3.44
N GLN A 110 9.35 -12.47 -4.15
CA GLN A 110 8.51 -11.91 -5.22
C GLN A 110 7.04 -11.70 -4.79
N VAL A 111 6.71 -11.96 -3.54
CA VAL A 111 5.37 -11.68 -3.04
C VAL A 111 5.13 -10.17 -3.08
N PRO A 112 4.02 -9.69 -3.68
CA PRO A 112 3.71 -8.27 -3.76
C PRO A 112 3.69 -7.62 -2.37
N GLY A 113 4.38 -6.47 -2.25
CA GLY A 113 4.47 -5.71 -1.01
C GLY A 113 5.61 -6.10 -0.07
N THR A 114 6.35 -7.18 -0.35
CA THR A 114 7.47 -7.58 0.50
C THR A 114 8.62 -6.57 0.52
N GLY A 115 8.74 -5.73 -0.52
CA GLY A 115 9.70 -4.62 -0.57
C GLY A 115 9.27 -3.39 0.22
N ALA A 116 8.05 -3.34 0.75
CA ALA A 116 7.56 -2.19 1.50
C ALA A 116 8.48 -1.83 2.66
N ALA A 117 8.71 -0.52 2.82
CA ALA A 117 9.51 0.05 3.92
C ALA A 117 10.85 -0.70 4.12
N GLY A 118 11.55 -1.01 3.01
CA GLY A 118 12.85 -1.63 3.07
C GLY A 118 12.86 -3.10 3.44
N ALA A 119 11.99 -3.85 2.81
CA ALA A 119 11.73 -5.26 3.10
C ALA A 119 11.06 -5.51 4.47
N MET A 120 10.50 -4.47 5.13
CA MET A 120 9.65 -4.66 6.30
C MET A 120 8.47 -5.59 5.98
N GLY A 121 7.84 -5.44 4.80
CA GLY A 121 6.77 -6.35 4.36
C GLY A 121 7.18 -7.82 4.40
N ALA A 122 8.39 -8.14 3.95
CA ALA A 122 8.93 -9.49 4.04
C ALA A 122 9.13 -9.95 5.50
N GLY A 123 9.66 -9.07 6.34
CA GLY A 123 9.83 -9.36 7.77
C GLY A 123 8.49 -9.65 8.47
N MET A 124 7.45 -8.88 8.15
CA MET A 124 6.12 -9.11 8.69
C MET A 124 5.56 -10.48 8.32
N ILE A 125 5.76 -10.93 7.08
CA ILE A 125 5.37 -12.29 6.68
C ILE A 125 6.23 -13.33 7.40
N ALA A 126 7.57 -13.22 7.27
CA ALA A 126 8.49 -14.27 7.68
C ALA A 126 8.56 -14.44 9.21
N PHE A 127 8.53 -13.34 9.94
CA PHE A 127 8.82 -13.32 11.38
C PHE A 127 7.56 -13.20 12.23
N PHE A 128 6.54 -12.55 11.73
CA PHE A 128 5.30 -12.31 12.47
C PHE A 128 4.11 -13.16 11.96
N GLY A 129 4.29 -13.90 10.86
CA GLY A 129 3.20 -14.67 10.25
C GLY A 129 2.08 -13.78 9.69
N SER A 130 2.40 -12.52 9.38
CA SER A 130 1.43 -11.54 8.94
C SER A 130 0.98 -11.79 7.50
N ARG A 131 -0.27 -11.46 7.21
CA ARG A 131 -0.82 -11.34 5.87
C ARG A 131 -0.69 -9.89 5.40
N LEU A 132 -0.07 -9.67 4.23
CA LEU A 132 -0.10 -8.35 3.61
C LEU A 132 -1.45 -8.10 2.94
N GLN A 133 -2.00 -6.93 3.12
CA GLN A 133 -3.28 -6.53 2.54
C GLN A 133 -3.28 -5.04 2.21
N MET A 134 -3.89 -4.66 1.08
CA MET A 134 -4.08 -3.26 0.75
C MET A 134 -4.85 -2.55 1.86
N GLY A 135 -4.41 -1.35 2.23
CA GLY A 135 -5.00 -0.59 3.34
C GLY A 135 -6.49 -0.36 3.15
N ILE A 136 -6.92 -0.02 1.93
CA ILE A 136 -8.34 0.15 1.62
C ILE A 136 -9.15 -1.12 1.89
N GLN A 137 -8.66 -2.30 1.51
CA GLN A 137 -9.38 -3.55 1.75
C GLN A 137 -9.52 -3.84 3.24
N THR A 138 -8.46 -3.60 4.01
CA THR A 138 -8.50 -3.75 5.48
C THR A 138 -9.55 -2.82 6.11
N VAL A 139 -9.61 -1.56 5.65
CA VAL A 139 -10.60 -0.60 6.14
C VAL A 139 -12.01 -1.05 5.78
N LEU A 140 -12.25 -1.42 4.51
CA LEU A 140 -13.56 -1.86 4.03
C LEU A 140 -14.06 -3.12 4.77
N ASP A 141 -13.17 -4.08 5.06
CA ASP A 141 -13.50 -5.27 5.83
C ASP A 141 -13.84 -4.90 7.29
N THR A 142 -13.03 -4.04 7.92
CA THR A 142 -13.22 -3.64 9.31
C THR A 142 -14.54 -2.91 9.54
N VAL A 143 -14.94 -2.04 8.61
CA VAL A 143 -16.23 -1.32 8.69
C VAL A 143 -17.41 -2.15 8.17
N ARG A 144 -17.19 -3.37 7.70
CA ARG A 144 -18.22 -4.23 7.08
C ARG A 144 -18.91 -3.52 5.91
N PHE A 145 -18.09 -2.92 5.04
CA PHE A 145 -18.56 -2.06 3.95
C PHE A 145 -19.62 -2.72 3.08
N ASP A 146 -19.47 -4.01 2.76
CA ASP A 146 -20.41 -4.74 1.91
C ASP A 146 -21.84 -4.80 2.50
N GLU A 147 -21.95 -4.78 3.83
CA GLU A 147 -23.25 -4.71 4.50
C GLU A 147 -23.81 -3.30 4.47
N ILE A 148 -22.94 -2.30 4.68
CA ILE A 148 -23.35 -0.88 4.68
C ILE A 148 -23.93 -0.46 3.33
N ILE A 149 -23.36 -0.94 2.22
CA ILE A 149 -23.82 -0.57 0.88
C ILE A 149 -25.01 -1.36 0.39
N GLY A 150 -25.48 -2.36 1.15
CA GLY A 150 -26.58 -3.24 0.75
C GLY A 150 -27.83 -2.47 0.30
N ASP A 151 -28.22 -1.45 1.04
CA ASP A 151 -29.41 -0.61 0.80
C ASP A 151 -29.10 0.71 0.06
N ALA A 152 -27.84 0.95 -0.33
CA ALA A 152 -27.46 2.17 -1.02
C ALA A 152 -27.81 2.11 -2.50
N ASP A 153 -28.40 3.19 -3.03
CA ASP A 153 -28.58 3.37 -4.49
C ASP A 153 -27.31 3.91 -5.14
N TYR A 154 -26.61 4.79 -4.45
CA TYR A 154 -25.38 5.42 -4.92
C TYR A 154 -24.33 5.46 -3.81
N ILE A 155 -23.08 5.29 -4.20
CA ILE A 155 -21.92 5.42 -3.33
C ILE A 155 -21.11 6.62 -3.82
N LEU A 156 -20.93 7.63 -2.98
CA LEU A 156 -20.06 8.77 -3.27
C LEU A 156 -18.72 8.53 -2.60
N THR A 157 -17.66 8.65 -3.37
CA THR A 157 -16.27 8.56 -2.90
C THR A 157 -15.43 9.65 -3.54
N GLY A 158 -14.20 9.84 -3.07
CA GLY A 158 -13.34 10.85 -3.67
C GLY A 158 -11.90 10.78 -3.20
N GLU A 159 -11.05 11.46 -3.94
CA GLU A 159 -9.64 11.64 -3.65
C GLU A 159 -9.12 12.94 -4.26
N GLY A 160 -7.87 13.32 -3.92
CA GLY A 160 -7.26 14.54 -4.44
C GLY A 160 -7.02 14.51 -5.95
N LYS A 161 -6.61 13.37 -6.49
CA LYS A 161 -6.39 13.17 -7.92
C LYS A 161 -6.58 11.70 -8.28
N LEU A 162 -7.35 11.44 -9.34
CA LEU A 162 -7.47 10.13 -9.95
C LEU A 162 -6.34 9.97 -10.99
N ASP A 163 -5.36 9.16 -10.68
CA ASP A 163 -4.18 8.91 -11.51
C ASP A 163 -3.81 7.41 -11.55
N SER A 164 -2.68 7.08 -12.19
CA SER A 164 -2.20 5.70 -12.30
C SER A 164 -1.95 5.01 -10.95
N GLN A 165 -1.69 5.78 -9.88
CA GLN A 165 -1.56 5.20 -8.54
C GLN A 165 -2.92 4.85 -7.93
N SER A 166 -3.96 5.65 -8.23
CA SER A 166 -5.34 5.36 -7.81
C SER A 166 -5.81 4.01 -8.35
N LEU A 167 -5.45 3.69 -9.61
CA LEU A 167 -5.79 2.43 -10.26
C LEU A 167 -5.14 1.19 -9.65
N ARG A 168 -4.13 1.35 -8.80
CA ARG A 168 -3.52 0.24 -8.05
C ARG A 168 -4.33 -0.18 -6.82
N GLY A 169 -5.63 0.09 -6.79
CA GLY A 169 -6.52 -0.35 -5.72
C GLY A 169 -6.53 0.56 -4.50
N LYS A 170 -6.27 1.88 -4.67
CA LYS A 170 -6.45 2.88 -3.62
C LYS A 170 -7.95 3.15 -3.37
N VAL A 171 -8.27 4.19 -2.61
CA VAL A 171 -9.60 4.41 -2.03
C VAL A 171 -10.73 4.33 -3.06
N VAL A 172 -10.68 5.13 -4.14
CA VAL A 172 -11.76 5.19 -5.13
C VAL A 172 -11.95 3.83 -5.82
N ILE A 173 -10.86 3.23 -6.27
CA ILE A 173 -10.92 1.96 -7.00
C ILE A 173 -11.26 0.80 -6.06
N GLY A 174 -10.67 0.75 -4.87
CA GLY A 174 -11.01 -0.31 -3.91
C GLY A 174 -12.49 -0.31 -3.52
N ILE A 175 -13.10 0.87 -3.36
CA ILE A 175 -14.55 1.01 -3.15
C ILE A 175 -15.33 0.55 -4.39
N ALA A 176 -14.90 0.99 -5.59
CA ALA A 176 -15.60 0.68 -6.82
C ALA A 176 -15.61 -0.83 -7.13
N GLU A 177 -14.49 -1.52 -6.95
CA GLU A 177 -14.39 -2.97 -7.14
C GLU A 177 -15.30 -3.76 -6.16
N ARG A 178 -15.41 -3.30 -4.91
CA ARG A 178 -16.30 -3.91 -3.92
C ARG A 178 -17.77 -3.66 -4.28
N ALA A 179 -18.12 -2.42 -4.61
CA ALA A 179 -19.45 -2.01 -4.99
C ALA A 179 -19.94 -2.70 -6.27
N LYS A 180 -19.05 -2.90 -7.25
CA LYS A 180 -19.33 -3.61 -8.50
C LYS A 180 -19.84 -5.03 -8.27
N LYS A 181 -19.34 -5.74 -7.25
CA LYS A 181 -19.78 -7.09 -6.89
C LYS A 181 -21.26 -7.14 -6.49
N GLN A 182 -21.80 -6.02 -6.02
CA GLN A 182 -23.21 -5.87 -5.63
C GLN A 182 -24.00 -5.02 -6.63
N ALA A 183 -23.45 -4.76 -7.82
CA ALA A 183 -24.05 -3.93 -8.87
C ALA A 183 -24.44 -2.52 -8.39
N LYS A 184 -23.69 -1.94 -7.44
CA LYS A 184 -23.91 -0.58 -6.93
C LYS A 184 -23.20 0.46 -7.75
N SER A 185 -23.84 1.62 -7.95
CA SER A 185 -23.28 2.75 -8.68
C SER A 185 -22.31 3.54 -7.81
N VAL A 186 -21.10 3.80 -8.33
CA VAL A 186 -20.06 4.57 -7.63
C VAL A 186 -19.77 5.86 -8.38
N ILE A 187 -19.93 6.97 -7.68
CA ILE A 187 -19.65 8.31 -8.16
C ILE A 187 -18.36 8.80 -7.49
N ALA A 188 -17.32 9.04 -8.27
CA ALA A 188 -16.06 9.59 -7.77
C ALA A 188 -16.04 11.10 -7.94
N VAL A 189 -15.86 11.82 -6.82
CA VAL A 189 -15.69 13.28 -6.79
C VAL A 189 -14.24 13.57 -6.46
N VAL A 190 -13.50 14.12 -7.42
CA VAL A 190 -12.04 14.21 -7.36
C VAL A 190 -11.54 15.64 -7.56
N GLY A 191 -10.38 15.97 -6.98
CA GLY A 191 -9.73 17.25 -7.21
C GLY A 191 -9.27 17.44 -8.65
N GLY A 192 -8.85 16.35 -9.30
CA GLY A 192 -8.49 16.27 -10.72
C GLY A 192 -8.48 14.81 -11.18
N ALA A 193 -8.43 14.59 -12.48
CA ALA A 193 -8.30 13.25 -13.04
C ALA A 193 -7.40 13.31 -14.29
N ASP A 194 -6.60 12.27 -14.50
CA ASP A 194 -5.82 12.12 -15.72
C ASP A 194 -6.70 11.44 -16.78
N ASP A 195 -6.84 12.05 -17.96
CA ASP A 195 -7.76 11.61 -19.00
C ASP A 195 -7.53 10.14 -19.42
N ASP A 196 -6.28 9.71 -19.48
CA ASP A 196 -5.91 8.33 -19.86
C ASP A 196 -6.34 7.28 -18.81
N GLU A 197 -6.63 7.70 -17.57
CA GLU A 197 -6.95 6.81 -16.46
C GLU A 197 -8.46 6.72 -16.19
N ILE A 198 -9.26 7.69 -16.63
CA ILE A 198 -10.72 7.71 -16.40
C ILE A 198 -11.39 6.49 -17.02
N GLY A 199 -11.02 6.13 -18.27
CA GLY A 199 -11.58 4.96 -18.96
C GLY A 199 -11.35 3.65 -18.17
N LYS A 200 -10.14 3.47 -17.65
CA LYS A 200 -9.78 2.31 -16.84
C LYS A 200 -10.55 2.28 -15.52
N ALA A 201 -10.77 3.44 -14.90
CA ALA A 201 -11.58 3.52 -13.67
C ALA A 201 -13.02 3.06 -13.90
N TYR A 202 -13.62 3.36 -15.07
CA TYR A 202 -14.95 2.85 -15.44
C TYR A 202 -14.94 1.32 -15.56
N ASP A 203 -13.93 0.74 -16.19
CA ASP A 203 -13.79 -0.71 -16.30
C ASP A 203 -13.66 -1.38 -14.92
N MET A 204 -13.08 -0.69 -13.93
CA MET A 204 -12.92 -1.15 -12.56
C MET A 204 -14.15 -0.91 -11.67
N GLY A 205 -15.20 -0.30 -12.20
CA GLY A 205 -16.50 -0.19 -11.51
C GLY A 205 -16.91 1.21 -11.07
N VAL A 206 -16.13 2.23 -11.39
CA VAL A 206 -16.57 3.62 -11.21
C VAL A 206 -17.66 3.90 -12.24
N THR A 207 -18.79 4.45 -11.80
CA THR A 207 -19.92 4.80 -12.69
C THR A 207 -19.73 6.17 -13.35
N ALA A 208 -19.23 7.15 -12.58
CA ALA A 208 -18.99 8.50 -13.07
C ALA A 208 -17.87 9.18 -12.26
N VAL A 209 -17.11 10.05 -12.93
CA VAL A 209 -16.04 10.86 -12.34
C VAL A 209 -16.38 12.33 -12.48
N PHE A 210 -16.37 13.08 -11.38
CA PHE A 210 -16.63 14.51 -11.35
C PHE A 210 -15.45 15.26 -10.73
N PRO A 211 -14.59 15.91 -11.57
CA PRO A 211 -13.60 16.85 -11.05
C PRO A 211 -14.27 18.09 -10.45
N ILE A 212 -13.78 18.51 -9.27
CA ILE A 212 -14.35 19.68 -8.56
C ILE A 212 -13.88 21.03 -9.13
N ASN A 213 -12.78 21.05 -9.90
CA ASN A 213 -12.22 22.27 -10.45
C ASN A 213 -13.00 22.69 -11.69
N ARG A 214 -13.91 23.66 -11.53
CA ARG A 214 -14.81 24.16 -12.57
C ARG A 214 -14.19 25.18 -13.51
N LEU A 215 -13.11 25.80 -13.11
CA LEU A 215 -12.42 26.84 -13.86
C LEU A 215 -10.99 26.37 -14.17
N PRO A 216 -10.47 26.69 -15.36
CA PRO A 216 -9.08 26.45 -15.70
C PRO A 216 -8.20 27.41 -14.89
N GLN A 217 -7.77 26.98 -13.72
CA GLN A 217 -6.96 27.75 -12.79
C GLN A 217 -5.79 26.91 -12.29
N ASP A 218 -4.70 27.60 -11.96
CA ASP A 218 -3.54 26.99 -11.34
C ASP A 218 -3.92 26.29 -10.02
N PHE A 219 -3.28 25.17 -9.69
CA PHE A 219 -3.53 24.44 -8.45
C PHE A 219 -3.29 25.30 -7.20
N SER A 220 -2.31 26.21 -7.26
CA SER A 220 -2.04 27.17 -6.18
C SER A 220 -3.25 28.04 -5.83
N VAL A 221 -4.11 28.32 -6.80
CA VAL A 221 -5.36 29.09 -6.63
C VAL A 221 -6.53 28.17 -6.30
N SER A 222 -6.72 27.10 -7.07
CA SER A 222 -7.88 26.22 -6.94
C SER A 222 -7.93 25.49 -5.61
N ARG A 223 -6.77 25.12 -5.02
CA ARG A 223 -6.68 24.44 -3.72
C ARG A 223 -7.37 25.19 -2.58
N HIS A 224 -7.36 26.53 -2.60
CA HIS A 224 -7.99 27.34 -1.57
C HIS A 224 -9.52 27.39 -1.67
N ARG A 225 -10.07 26.94 -2.81
CA ARG A 225 -11.50 26.87 -3.06
C ARG A 225 -12.04 25.44 -3.06
N SER A 226 -11.26 24.47 -2.64
CA SER A 226 -11.65 23.05 -2.71
C SER A 226 -12.94 22.74 -1.97
N GLN A 227 -13.16 23.34 -0.79
CA GLN A 227 -14.39 23.14 -0.03
C GLN A 227 -15.62 23.69 -0.78
N GLU A 228 -15.56 24.91 -1.30
CA GLU A 228 -16.63 25.52 -2.08
C GLU A 228 -16.92 24.73 -3.37
N ASN A 229 -15.86 24.36 -4.08
CA ASN A 229 -15.96 23.59 -5.32
C ASN A 229 -16.55 22.20 -5.07
N LEU A 230 -16.15 21.52 -4.00
CA LEU A 230 -16.72 20.23 -3.61
C LEU A 230 -18.21 20.33 -3.31
N ALA A 231 -18.62 21.31 -2.49
CA ALA A 231 -20.01 21.52 -2.14
C ALA A 231 -20.88 21.79 -3.39
N TYR A 232 -20.39 22.63 -4.31
CA TYR A 232 -21.07 22.92 -5.54
C TYR A 232 -21.19 21.70 -6.47
N THR A 233 -20.13 20.90 -6.59
CA THR A 233 -20.14 19.69 -7.41
C THR A 233 -21.10 18.65 -6.81
N ALA A 234 -21.09 18.47 -5.50
CA ALA A 234 -21.99 17.56 -4.81
C ALA A 234 -23.47 17.99 -4.99
N ASP A 235 -23.79 19.30 -4.87
CA ASP A 235 -25.15 19.80 -5.12
C ASP A 235 -25.62 19.48 -6.55
N ASN A 236 -24.76 19.67 -7.56
CA ASN A 236 -25.08 19.34 -8.95
C ASN A 236 -25.31 17.84 -9.17
N ILE A 237 -24.52 16.98 -8.54
CA ILE A 237 -24.70 15.52 -8.61
C ILE A 237 -26.07 15.16 -8.02
N ILE A 238 -26.41 15.68 -6.85
CA ILE A 238 -27.70 15.41 -6.21
C ILE A 238 -28.88 15.93 -7.05
N ARG A 239 -28.77 17.11 -7.64
CA ARG A 239 -29.77 17.63 -8.60
C ARG A 239 -29.97 16.70 -9.80
N LEU A 240 -28.89 16.20 -10.37
CA LEU A 240 -28.94 15.26 -11.49
C LEU A 240 -29.66 13.95 -11.10
N ILE A 241 -29.31 13.39 -9.93
CA ILE A 241 -29.93 12.17 -9.41
C ILE A 241 -31.43 12.39 -9.22
N LYS A 242 -31.86 13.48 -8.56
CA LYS A 242 -33.26 13.80 -8.33
C LYS A 242 -34.04 13.95 -9.65
N ALA A 243 -33.47 14.69 -10.58
CA ALA A 243 -34.10 14.85 -11.91
C ALA A 243 -34.30 13.50 -12.63
N GLY A 244 -33.33 12.58 -12.51
CA GLY A 244 -33.44 11.21 -13.05
C GLY A 244 -34.52 10.36 -12.35
N GLN A 245 -34.86 10.66 -11.10
CA GLN A 245 -35.94 10.03 -10.33
C GLN A 245 -37.31 10.73 -10.51
N GLY A 246 -37.38 11.81 -11.31
CA GLY A 246 -38.60 12.58 -11.53
C GLY A 246 -38.95 13.54 -10.37
N GLU A 247 -38.04 13.78 -9.47
CA GLU A 247 -38.18 14.78 -8.39
C GLU A 247 -37.63 16.14 -8.89
N HIS A 248 -38.47 17.19 -8.91
CA HIS A 248 -38.13 18.55 -9.35
C HIS A 248 -38.10 19.54 -8.21
#